data_d8338a23608fc48c082d2a703e47e8eb
#
_entry.id   d8338a23608fc48c082d2a703e47e8eb
#
_cell.length_a   1.000
_cell.length_b   1.000
_cell.length_c   1.000
_cell.angle_alpha   90.00
_cell.angle_beta   90.00
_cell.angle_gamma   90.00
#
_symmetry.space_group_name_H-M   'P 1'
#
loop_
_entity.id
_entity.type
_entity.pdbx_description
1 polymer ?
#
loop_
_entity_poly.entity_id
_entity_poly.type
_entity_poly.pdbx_seq_one_letter_code
_entity_poly.pdbx_strand_id
1 'polypeptide(L)'
;MVRRGTALLRAGVAIAALGGALTLGAATPSGASSPTPVTKASTSALGVTATTINVVFPLVSFSSIEGEFEIASDAEYGEQVKAIHLFVNQINEAGGINGRKIHPLIQYFDPTNEAEQRSLCKQWTQGSPPVFAVLDGLGGWAEDNQLCITQEGHTPLLSQWTTTTNWTTLGSPYLWWTGADDAQILAATVSWGKSSGRLGAGKKVGVVVSDQESDQDALNSYLLPDLKKIGITPQIETISADLGETASTDSDATLAVERLKASGIDSVIPLLPENAFDPYITAETAQKYFPTLILSDYETELEVGLGLIGKTYDKALNGQEGVTAETLGGIDDPRPESDGGYDPGVRSCWTTWHKAYPQIPKGNENDDIEEQGPVQGWCQEIRLFAQAATMAGKDLNRRTFVEAMSRIKNFQGGFSPVLTYGPDKFAGPTEYRVVSLHDNNPPSSQCKIPAGKLPPQGRCWVVVQSWKPLPAAG
;
A
#
# COMPACT_ATOMS: atom_id res chain seq x y z
N MET A 1 -46.81 0.55 21.13
CA MET A 1 -47.61 1.81 21.27
C MET A 1 -46.66 2.90 21.73
N VAL A 2 -46.34 3.80 20.89
CA VAL A 2 -46.32 5.25 20.87
C VAL A 2 -45.47 5.69 19.69
N ARG A 3 -46.16 6.17 18.66
CA ARG A 3 -45.55 6.90 17.52
C ARG A 3 -45.22 8.32 17.98
N ARG A 4 -44.06 8.83 17.63
CA ARG A 4 -43.86 10.28 17.48
C ARG A 4 -43.08 10.54 16.18
N GLY A 5 -43.79 11.20 15.26
CA GLY A 5 -43.23 11.77 14.06
C GLY A 5 -42.52 13.08 14.37
N THR A 6 -41.51 13.39 13.60
CA THR A 6 -40.89 14.71 13.57
C THR A 6 -40.90 15.27 12.16
N ALA A 7 -41.28 16.53 12.10
CA ALA A 7 -41.61 17.27 10.88
C ALA A 7 -40.34 17.85 10.20
N LEU A 8 -40.41 17.83 8.88
CA LEU A 8 -39.49 18.57 7.99
C LEU A 8 -39.76 20.09 8.11
N LEU A 9 -38.72 20.86 8.42
CA LEU A 9 -38.67 22.29 8.18
C LEU A 9 -37.87 22.59 6.92
N ARG A 10 -38.56 23.05 5.88
CA ARG A 10 -37.96 23.67 4.70
C ARG A 10 -37.79 25.16 5.00
N ALA A 11 -36.54 25.65 4.96
CA ALA A 11 -36.24 27.08 4.94
C ALA A 11 -35.99 27.52 3.50
N GLY A 12 -36.88 28.35 2.97
CA GLY A 12 -36.68 29.00 1.69
C GLY A 12 -35.86 30.28 1.86
N VAL A 13 -34.86 30.45 0.99
CA VAL A 13 -34.08 31.69 0.90
C VAL A 13 -34.61 32.50 -0.26
N ALA A 14 -35.09 33.69 0.05
CA ALA A 14 -35.54 34.71 -0.93
C ALA A 14 -34.32 35.53 -1.43
N ILE A 15 -34.18 35.60 -2.75
CA ILE A 15 -33.19 36.48 -3.41
C ILE A 15 -33.82 37.83 -3.62
N ALA A 16 -33.26 38.86 -2.99
CA ALA A 16 -33.59 40.29 -3.27
C ALA A 16 -32.60 40.83 -4.29
N ALA A 17 -33.12 41.24 -5.43
CA ALA A 17 -32.37 41.97 -6.46
C ALA A 17 -32.38 43.45 -6.13
N LEU A 18 -31.22 44.07 -5.97
CA LEU A 18 -31.03 45.52 -5.90
C LEU A 18 -30.30 45.99 -7.16
N GLY A 19 -31.01 46.72 -7.98
CA GLY A 19 -30.46 47.44 -9.12
C GLY A 19 -29.70 48.72 -8.64
N GLY A 20 -28.51 48.89 -9.13
CA GLY A 20 -27.69 50.08 -8.92
C GLY A 20 -27.22 50.65 -10.25
N ALA A 21 -27.53 51.95 -10.45
CA ALA A 21 -27.31 52.69 -11.68
C ALA A 21 -25.80 52.96 -11.95
N LEU A 22 -25.42 52.83 -13.22
CA LEU A 22 -24.11 53.17 -13.74
C LEU A 22 -23.99 54.67 -13.94
N THR A 23 -23.03 55.35 -13.27
CA THR A 23 -22.53 56.66 -13.67
C THR A 23 -21.19 56.50 -14.40
N LEU A 24 -21.17 56.91 -15.65
CA LEU A 24 -19.95 57.01 -16.47
C LEU A 24 -19.12 58.20 -15.98
N GLY A 25 -17.97 57.91 -15.37
CA GLY A 25 -16.93 58.91 -15.10
C GLY A 25 -15.78 58.71 -16.07
N ALA A 26 -15.47 59.74 -16.87
CA ALA A 26 -14.34 59.76 -17.77
C ALA A 26 -13.03 59.86 -16.96
N ALA A 27 -12.14 58.84 -17.10
CA ALA A 27 -10.81 58.86 -16.53
C ALA A 27 -9.76 59.19 -17.59
N THR A 28 -8.95 60.19 -17.30
CA THR A 28 -7.76 60.62 -18.05
C THR A 28 -6.67 59.52 -18.04
N PRO A 29 -5.85 59.36 -19.09
CA PRO A 29 -4.79 58.39 -19.13
C PRO A 29 -3.58 58.92 -18.30
N SER A 30 -3.33 58.32 -17.17
CA SER A 30 -2.08 58.50 -16.40
C SER A 30 -1.05 57.44 -16.79
N GLY A 31 0.12 57.93 -17.08
CA GLY A 31 1.46 57.39 -17.17
C GLY A 31 1.68 55.85 -17.20
N ALA A 32 2.31 55.42 -18.27
CA ALA A 32 2.91 54.08 -18.39
C ALA A 32 3.98 53.90 -17.31
N SER A 33 3.64 53.15 -16.27
CA SER A 33 4.62 52.59 -15.32
C SER A 33 5.36 51.48 -16.01
N SER A 34 6.68 51.60 -16.15
CA SER A 34 7.57 50.54 -16.61
C SER A 34 7.32 49.25 -15.79
N PRO A 35 7.28 48.07 -16.41
CA PRO A 35 7.14 46.81 -15.67
C PRO A 35 8.36 46.66 -14.78
N THR A 36 8.13 46.64 -13.47
CA THR A 36 9.10 46.20 -12.48
C THR A 36 9.57 44.82 -12.88
N PRO A 37 10.89 44.54 -12.93
CA PRO A 37 11.35 43.18 -13.22
C PRO A 37 10.77 42.24 -12.17
N VAL A 38 9.98 41.31 -12.62
CA VAL A 38 9.53 40.17 -11.80
C VAL A 38 10.80 39.49 -11.35
N THR A 39 11.24 39.80 -10.14
CA THR A 39 12.26 39.01 -9.44
C THR A 39 11.77 37.59 -9.51
N LYS A 40 12.52 36.74 -10.22
CA LYS A 40 12.35 35.26 -10.13
C LYS A 40 12.28 34.98 -8.65
N ALA A 41 11.08 34.66 -8.14
CA ALA A 41 10.93 34.15 -6.81
C ALA A 41 11.92 32.98 -6.73
N SER A 42 12.88 33.11 -5.82
CA SER A 42 13.79 32.03 -5.48
C SER A 42 12.88 30.84 -5.13
N THR A 43 12.79 29.88 -6.01
CA THR A 43 12.18 28.59 -5.71
C THR A 43 13.14 27.88 -4.77
N SER A 44 13.26 28.38 -3.52
CA SER A 44 13.84 27.60 -2.45
C SER A 44 12.94 26.38 -2.36
N ALA A 45 13.46 25.24 -2.79
CA ALA A 45 12.68 24.01 -2.77
C ALA A 45 12.30 23.74 -1.33
N LEU A 46 11.00 23.67 -1.04
CA LEU A 46 10.49 23.38 0.29
C LEU A 46 11.19 22.11 0.81
N GLY A 47 11.72 22.15 2.02
CA GLY A 47 12.43 21.04 2.63
C GLY A 47 13.84 20.75 2.10
N VAL A 48 14.38 21.56 1.17
CA VAL A 48 15.75 21.40 0.66
C VAL A 48 16.59 22.63 0.99
N THR A 49 17.75 22.40 1.61
CA THR A 49 18.76 23.41 1.89
C THR A 49 20.02 23.17 1.05
N ALA A 50 21.06 23.96 1.29
CA ALA A 50 22.38 23.72 0.66
C ALA A 50 22.99 22.38 1.09
N THR A 51 22.66 21.87 2.28
CA THR A 51 23.31 20.71 2.91
C THR A 51 22.38 19.59 3.31
N THR A 52 21.05 19.83 3.33
CA THR A 52 20.07 18.85 3.83
C THR A 52 18.82 18.75 2.95
N ILE A 53 18.18 17.60 3.02
CA ILE A 53 16.85 17.31 2.46
C ILE A 53 16.01 16.74 3.62
N ASN A 54 14.95 17.44 4.02
CA ASN A 54 14.04 17.00 5.08
C ASN A 54 13.03 16.01 4.52
N VAL A 55 13.00 14.80 5.05
CA VAL A 55 12.11 13.72 4.64
C VAL A 55 11.38 13.18 5.85
N VAL A 56 10.06 13.09 5.78
CA VAL A 56 9.24 12.49 6.83
C VAL A 56 9.08 11.01 6.60
N PHE A 57 9.11 10.26 7.69
CA PHE A 57 8.84 8.84 7.79
C PHE A 57 7.69 8.66 8.81
N PRO A 58 6.43 8.59 8.37
CA PRO A 58 5.33 8.28 9.25
C PRO A 58 5.41 6.83 9.71
N LEU A 59 5.17 6.59 10.99
CA LEU A 59 5.12 5.27 11.59
C LEU A 59 3.82 5.11 12.37
N VAL A 60 3.13 4.00 12.14
CA VAL A 60 1.91 3.67 12.89
C VAL A 60 2.22 3.53 14.38
N SER A 61 1.38 4.11 15.22
CA SER A 61 1.43 3.91 16.67
C SER A 61 0.65 2.64 17.04
N PHE A 62 1.30 1.47 16.97
CA PHE A 62 0.63 0.19 17.27
C PHE A 62 0.02 0.15 18.67
N SER A 63 0.57 0.87 19.64
CA SER A 63 -0.04 0.99 20.96
C SER A 63 -1.48 1.57 20.94
N SER A 64 -1.86 2.26 19.88
CA SER A 64 -3.24 2.74 19.71
C SER A 64 -4.20 1.66 19.22
N ILE A 65 -3.67 0.58 18.62
CA ILE A 65 -4.45 -0.51 18.02
C ILE A 65 -4.17 -1.89 18.64
N GLU A 66 -3.31 -1.98 19.66
CA GLU A 66 -2.97 -3.23 20.36
C GLU A 66 -4.16 -4.07 20.82
N GLY A 67 -5.28 -3.41 21.14
CA GLY A 67 -6.50 -4.09 21.58
C GLY A 67 -7.36 -4.65 20.46
N GLU A 68 -7.11 -4.25 19.22
CA GLU A 68 -7.90 -4.62 18.04
C GLU A 68 -7.19 -5.66 17.17
N PHE A 69 -5.86 -5.58 17.14
CA PHE A 69 -5.03 -6.53 16.42
C PHE A 69 -4.12 -7.19 17.45
N GLU A 70 -4.11 -8.49 17.61
CA GLU A 70 -3.19 -9.23 18.50
C GLU A 70 -1.70 -9.07 18.09
N ILE A 71 -1.29 -7.86 17.74
CA ILE A 71 0.05 -7.53 17.25
C ILE A 71 0.95 -7.24 18.45
N ALA A 72 2.11 -7.89 18.51
CA ALA A 72 3.13 -7.63 19.52
C ALA A 72 3.85 -6.31 19.24
N SER A 73 3.49 -5.27 19.98
CA SER A 73 3.78 -3.86 19.69
C SER A 73 5.23 -3.42 19.78
N ASP A 74 6.06 -4.04 20.61
CA ASP A 74 7.36 -3.45 20.98
C ASP A 74 8.51 -3.81 20.02
N ALA A 75 8.44 -4.93 19.31
CA ALA A 75 9.49 -5.38 18.41
C ALA A 75 9.51 -4.59 17.10
N GLU A 76 8.34 -4.28 16.55
CA GLU A 76 8.19 -3.68 15.23
C GLU A 76 8.73 -2.26 15.13
N TYR A 77 8.53 -1.42 16.15
CA TYR A 77 8.99 -0.03 16.08
C TYR A 77 10.51 0.11 16.08
N GLY A 78 11.18 -0.66 16.91
CA GLY A 78 12.62 -0.62 17.02
C GLY A 78 13.30 -0.98 15.71
N GLU A 79 12.78 -1.97 15.00
CA GLU A 79 13.33 -2.42 13.73
C GLU A 79 13.06 -1.42 12.61
N GLN A 80 11.87 -0.82 12.52
CA GLN A 80 11.57 0.23 11.54
C GLN A 80 12.49 1.44 11.69
N VAL A 81 12.64 1.95 12.91
CA VAL A 81 13.53 3.08 13.19
C VAL A 81 14.98 2.74 12.87
N LYS A 82 15.43 1.52 13.22
CA LYS A 82 16.78 1.05 12.88
C LYS A 82 16.98 0.95 11.38
N ALA A 83 16.00 0.42 10.64
CA ALA A 83 16.07 0.29 9.19
C ALA A 83 16.14 1.67 8.51
N ILE A 84 15.27 2.61 8.89
CA ILE A 84 15.29 3.98 8.38
C ILE A 84 16.67 4.61 8.58
N HIS A 85 17.17 4.58 9.83
CA HIS A 85 18.48 5.15 10.12
C HIS A 85 19.61 4.45 9.37
N LEU A 86 19.58 3.14 9.26
CA LEU A 86 20.60 2.37 8.54
C LEU A 86 20.69 2.80 7.07
N PHE A 87 19.57 2.77 6.35
CA PHE A 87 19.57 3.06 4.90
C PHE A 87 19.77 4.54 4.61
N VAL A 88 19.25 5.45 5.45
CA VAL A 88 19.54 6.88 5.36
C VAL A 88 21.04 7.15 5.62
N ASN A 89 21.62 6.54 6.65
CA ASN A 89 23.05 6.72 6.97
C ASN A 89 23.93 6.17 5.86
N GLN A 90 23.59 5.02 5.27
CA GLN A 90 24.33 4.46 4.12
C GLN A 90 24.45 5.49 2.98
N ILE A 91 23.36 6.18 2.64
CA ILE A 91 23.36 7.22 1.61
C ILE A 91 24.16 8.44 2.06
N ASN A 92 23.96 8.88 3.29
CA ASN A 92 24.60 10.06 3.85
C ASN A 92 26.12 9.91 3.96
N GLU A 93 26.61 8.74 4.35
CA GLU A 93 28.05 8.40 4.45
C GLU A 93 28.70 8.27 3.07
N ALA A 94 27.96 7.82 2.07
CA ALA A 94 28.41 7.79 0.68
C ALA A 94 28.52 9.18 0.02
N GLY A 95 28.28 10.26 0.75
CA GLY A 95 28.36 11.64 0.27
C GLY A 95 26.99 12.32 0.10
N GLY A 96 25.91 11.63 0.41
CA GLY A 96 24.55 12.12 0.30
C GLY A 96 24.05 12.27 -1.15
N ILE A 97 23.00 13.00 -1.32
CA ILE A 97 22.33 13.26 -2.60
C ILE A 97 22.85 14.60 -3.16
N ASN A 98 23.71 14.53 -4.17
CA ASN A 98 24.32 15.73 -4.77
C ASN A 98 24.99 16.65 -3.72
N GLY A 99 25.61 16.07 -2.68
CA GLY A 99 26.27 16.76 -1.58
C GLY A 99 25.35 17.18 -0.43
N ARG A 100 24.07 16.83 -0.45
CA ARG A 100 23.11 17.07 0.64
C ARG A 100 22.84 15.78 1.40
N LYS A 101 22.70 15.86 2.72
CA LYS A 101 22.31 14.73 3.55
C LYS A 101 20.80 14.65 3.71
N ILE A 102 20.24 13.46 3.70
CA ILE A 102 18.86 13.23 4.11
C ILE A 102 18.79 13.47 5.62
N HIS A 103 17.84 14.31 6.03
CA HIS A 103 17.49 14.54 7.43
C HIS A 103 16.15 13.85 7.69
N PRO A 104 16.15 12.65 8.31
CA PRO A 104 14.94 11.91 8.59
C PRO A 104 14.15 12.54 9.74
N LEU A 105 12.86 12.72 9.51
CA LEU A 105 11.88 13.17 10.50
C LEU A 105 10.92 12.01 10.75
N ILE A 106 11.16 11.24 11.80
CA ILE A 106 10.30 10.12 12.19
C ILE A 106 9.11 10.67 12.96
N GLN A 107 7.91 10.33 12.52
CA GLN A 107 6.66 10.81 13.11
C GLN A 107 5.72 9.64 13.35
N TYR A 108 5.42 9.36 14.61
CA TYR A 108 4.37 8.41 14.96
C TYR A 108 2.99 9.04 14.79
N PHE A 109 2.01 8.23 14.40
CA PHE A 109 0.61 8.64 14.27
C PHE A 109 -0.33 7.49 14.65
N ASP A 110 -1.55 7.84 15.04
CA ASP A 110 -2.63 6.91 15.29
C ASP A 110 -3.38 6.63 13.97
N PRO A 111 -3.38 5.38 13.45
CA PRO A 111 -4.04 5.05 12.20
C PRO A 111 -5.57 5.20 12.29
N THR A 112 -6.14 5.16 13.50
CA THR A 112 -7.58 5.32 13.73
C THR A 112 -8.00 6.79 13.86
N ASN A 113 -7.04 7.74 13.92
CA ASN A 113 -7.30 9.16 14.15
C ASN A 113 -7.03 10.01 12.90
N GLU A 114 -8.00 10.03 11.98
CA GLU A 114 -7.90 10.83 10.74
C GLU A 114 -7.67 12.33 10.99
N ALA A 115 -8.21 12.88 12.08
CA ALA A 115 -8.03 14.29 12.42
C ALA A 115 -6.57 14.60 12.81
N GLU A 116 -5.90 13.68 13.50
CA GLU A 116 -4.47 13.76 13.79
C GLU A 116 -3.67 13.69 12.49
N GLN A 117 -3.93 12.70 11.65
CA GLN A 117 -3.28 12.54 10.35
C GLN A 117 -3.44 13.80 9.50
N ARG A 118 -4.64 14.37 9.44
CA ARG A 118 -4.90 15.63 8.74
C ARG A 118 -4.09 16.80 9.31
N SER A 119 -3.94 16.88 10.62
CA SER A 119 -3.10 17.89 11.29
C SER A 119 -1.62 17.71 10.94
N LEU A 120 -1.12 16.48 10.97
CA LEU A 120 0.25 16.14 10.59
C LEU A 120 0.52 16.46 9.12
N CYS A 121 -0.40 16.11 8.21
CA CYS A 121 -0.28 16.50 6.81
C CYS A 121 -0.06 18.02 6.67
N LYS A 122 -0.88 18.83 7.30
CA LYS A 122 -0.74 20.31 7.25
C LYS A 122 0.57 20.78 7.88
N GLN A 123 1.00 20.14 8.96
CA GLN A 123 2.29 20.46 9.57
C GLN A 123 3.45 20.18 8.61
N TRP A 124 3.44 19.06 7.89
CA TRP A 124 4.52 18.71 6.96
C TRP A 124 4.51 19.55 5.69
N THR A 125 3.34 19.84 5.16
CA THR A 125 3.20 20.53 3.87
C THR A 125 3.26 22.04 3.98
N GLN A 126 2.81 22.63 5.10
CA GLN A 126 2.66 24.08 5.31
C GLN A 126 3.43 24.57 6.54
N GLY A 127 3.98 23.69 7.37
CA GLY A 127 4.65 24.03 8.61
C GLY A 127 6.10 24.50 8.44
N SER A 128 6.78 24.66 9.60
CA SER A 128 8.20 25.03 9.66
C SER A 128 8.90 24.11 10.68
N PRO A 129 9.97 23.39 10.30
CA PRO A 129 10.60 23.38 8.97
C PRO A 129 9.73 22.66 7.92
N PRO A 130 9.75 23.13 6.67
CA PRO A 130 9.03 22.43 5.60
C PRO A 130 9.68 21.09 5.29
N VAL A 131 8.90 20.12 4.80
CA VAL A 131 9.44 18.85 4.32
C VAL A 131 9.50 18.82 2.80
N PHE A 132 10.43 18.02 2.27
CA PHE A 132 10.57 17.82 0.84
C PHE A 132 9.69 16.70 0.31
N ALA A 133 9.66 15.59 1.02
CA ALA A 133 8.93 14.38 0.68
C ALA A 133 8.48 13.63 1.93
N VAL A 134 7.50 12.74 1.75
CA VAL A 134 7.03 11.76 2.72
C VAL A 134 7.29 10.37 2.16
N LEU A 135 7.87 9.48 2.95
CA LEU A 135 8.05 8.07 2.63
C LEU A 135 7.19 7.27 3.61
N ASP A 136 6.13 6.65 3.08
CA ASP A 136 5.12 5.93 3.86
C ASP A 136 5.28 4.42 3.64
N GLY A 137 6.41 3.89 4.11
CA GLY A 137 6.91 2.54 3.79
C GLY A 137 6.04 1.38 4.22
N LEU A 138 5.20 1.53 5.25
CA LEU A 138 4.37 0.43 5.76
C LEU A 138 2.89 0.77 5.82
N GLY A 139 2.47 1.87 5.19
CA GLY A 139 1.06 2.22 5.09
C GLY A 139 0.41 2.69 6.40
N GLY A 140 -0.90 2.49 6.50
CA GLY A 140 -1.70 2.95 7.63
C GLY A 140 -2.10 4.43 7.55
N TRP A 141 -1.64 5.14 6.54
CA TRP A 141 -2.01 6.54 6.31
C TRP A 141 -3.30 6.59 5.48
N ALA A 142 -4.34 7.22 6.01
CA ALA A 142 -5.64 7.30 5.36
C ALA A 142 -5.54 7.94 3.96
N GLU A 143 -6.26 7.41 2.99
CA GLU A 143 -6.23 7.82 1.59
C GLU A 143 -6.52 9.32 1.41
N ASP A 144 -7.54 9.87 2.07
CA ASP A 144 -7.85 11.31 2.06
C ASP A 144 -6.68 12.17 2.55
N ASN A 145 -5.90 11.66 3.50
CA ASN A 145 -4.73 12.35 4.00
C ASN A 145 -3.52 12.19 3.08
N GLN A 146 -3.46 11.13 2.26
CA GLN A 146 -2.51 11.04 1.14
C GLN A 146 -2.78 12.15 0.11
N LEU A 147 -4.04 12.42 -0.21
CA LEU A 147 -4.41 13.54 -1.08
C LEU A 147 -4.11 14.90 -0.44
N CYS A 148 -4.24 15.02 0.88
CA CYS A 148 -3.78 16.23 1.59
C CYS A 148 -2.27 16.48 1.36
N ILE A 149 -1.44 15.43 1.40
CA ILE A 149 0.00 15.56 1.16
C ILE A 149 0.27 15.90 -0.30
N THR A 150 -0.35 15.17 -1.22
CA THR A 150 -0.03 15.19 -2.66
C THR A 150 -0.73 16.32 -3.39
N GLN A 151 -2.05 16.44 -3.28
CA GLN A 151 -2.85 17.41 -4.01
C GLN A 151 -2.84 18.80 -3.39
N GLU A 152 -3.09 18.87 -2.07
CA GLU A 152 -3.11 20.15 -1.39
C GLU A 152 -1.69 20.67 -1.09
N GLY A 153 -0.81 19.76 -0.66
CA GLY A 153 0.56 20.08 -0.27
C GLY A 153 1.56 20.08 -1.42
N HIS A 154 1.20 19.53 -2.59
CA HIS A 154 2.11 19.31 -3.72
C HIS A 154 3.44 18.69 -3.29
N THR A 155 3.39 17.76 -2.32
CA THR A 155 4.54 17.12 -1.70
C THR A 155 4.65 15.69 -2.22
N PRO A 156 5.82 15.26 -2.74
CA PRO A 156 6.03 13.88 -3.14
C PRO A 156 5.77 12.93 -1.98
N LEU A 157 4.94 11.92 -2.25
CA LEU A 157 4.65 10.80 -1.36
C LEU A 157 5.03 9.52 -2.08
N LEU A 158 5.89 8.73 -1.45
CA LEU A 158 6.17 7.35 -1.85
C LEU A 158 5.46 6.45 -0.85
N SER A 159 4.72 5.47 -1.32
CA SER A 159 4.04 4.49 -0.48
C SER A 159 4.22 3.09 -1.05
N GLN A 160 4.18 2.09 -0.18
CA GLN A 160 4.44 0.69 -0.51
C GLN A 160 3.16 -0.10 -0.73
N TRP A 161 2.11 0.21 0.01
CA TRP A 161 0.86 -0.54 0.02
C TRP A 161 0.04 -0.32 -1.25
N THR A 162 -0.62 -1.37 -1.69
CA THR A 162 -1.53 -1.31 -2.84
C THR A 162 -2.63 -0.29 -2.58
N THR A 163 -2.87 0.56 -3.57
CA THR A 163 -3.97 1.52 -3.53
C THR A 163 -4.77 1.48 -4.80
N THR A 164 -5.93 2.08 -4.75
CA THR A 164 -6.78 2.19 -5.92
C THR A 164 -6.14 3.06 -6.99
N THR A 165 -6.31 2.66 -8.24
CA THR A 165 -5.87 3.43 -9.41
C THR A 165 -6.48 4.83 -9.41
N ASN A 166 -7.67 4.98 -8.82
CA ASN A 166 -8.32 6.28 -8.67
C ASN A 166 -7.50 7.21 -7.76
N TRP A 167 -7.08 6.74 -6.59
CA TRP A 167 -6.25 7.54 -5.67
C TRP A 167 -4.89 7.85 -6.26
N THR A 168 -4.27 6.90 -6.95
CA THR A 168 -3.03 7.13 -7.69
C THR A 168 -3.21 8.25 -8.72
N THR A 169 -4.31 8.24 -9.45
CA THR A 169 -4.66 9.26 -10.43
C THR A 169 -4.90 10.61 -9.78
N LEU A 170 -5.69 10.67 -8.71
CA LEU A 170 -5.97 11.88 -7.96
C LEU A 170 -4.70 12.46 -7.31
N GLY A 171 -3.83 11.62 -6.76
CA GLY A 171 -2.58 12.03 -6.13
C GLY A 171 -1.47 12.41 -7.11
N SER A 172 -1.64 12.11 -8.41
CA SER A 172 -0.62 12.39 -9.41
C SER A 172 -0.41 13.92 -9.62
N PRO A 173 0.80 14.38 -9.93
CA PRO A 173 2.03 13.61 -10.17
C PRO A 173 2.88 13.42 -8.91
N TYR A 174 2.35 13.60 -7.71
CA TYR A 174 3.10 13.58 -6.45
C TYR A 174 3.00 12.26 -5.70
N LEU A 175 2.02 11.41 -6.02
CA LEU A 175 1.84 10.09 -5.43
C LEU A 175 2.55 9.02 -6.27
N TRP A 176 3.41 8.23 -5.65
CA TRP A 176 4.18 7.17 -6.30
C TRP A 176 4.08 5.90 -5.47
N TRP A 177 3.67 4.81 -6.11
CA TRP A 177 3.52 3.51 -5.48
C TRP A 177 4.69 2.61 -5.76
N THR A 178 5.16 1.93 -4.74
CA THR A 178 6.18 0.88 -4.87
C THR A 178 5.57 -0.51 -4.96
N GLY A 179 4.28 -0.67 -4.62
CA GLY A 179 3.43 -1.82 -4.91
C GLY A 179 2.71 -1.72 -6.27
N ALA A 180 2.03 -2.78 -6.67
CA ALA A 180 1.14 -2.77 -7.84
C ALA A 180 -0.16 -2.03 -7.49
N ASP A 181 -0.75 -1.33 -8.48
CA ASP A 181 -2.08 -0.78 -8.28
C ASP A 181 -3.17 -1.86 -8.41
N ASP A 182 -4.33 -1.58 -7.84
CA ASP A 182 -5.48 -2.50 -7.82
C ASP A 182 -5.93 -2.93 -9.21
N ALA A 183 -5.98 -2.02 -10.19
CA ALA A 183 -6.34 -2.37 -11.55
C ALA A 183 -5.40 -3.42 -12.15
N GLN A 184 -4.09 -3.28 -11.90
CA GLN A 184 -3.08 -4.22 -12.39
C GLN A 184 -3.17 -5.57 -11.69
N ILE A 185 -3.25 -5.57 -10.35
CA ILE A 185 -3.25 -6.81 -9.58
C ILE A 185 -4.55 -7.59 -9.79
N LEU A 186 -5.70 -6.92 -9.86
CA LEU A 186 -6.99 -7.55 -10.13
C LEU A 186 -7.08 -8.11 -11.56
N ALA A 187 -6.53 -7.39 -12.55
CA ALA A 187 -6.44 -7.91 -13.91
C ALA A 187 -5.56 -9.17 -13.99
N ALA A 188 -4.44 -9.19 -13.26
CA ALA A 188 -3.56 -10.36 -13.15
C ALA A 188 -4.29 -11.53 -12.46
N THR A 189 -5.03 -11.26 -11.39
CA THR A 189 -5.82 -12.23 -10.63
C THR A 189 -6.90 -12.89 -11.51
N VAL A 190 -7.66 -12.09 -12.24
CA VAL A 190 -8.70 -12.61 -13.15
C VAL A 190 -8.08 -13.41 -14.30
N SER A 191 -6.98 -12.91 -14.88
CA SER A 191 -6.26 -13.60 -15.98
C SER A 191 -5.71 -14.94 -15.52
N TRP A 192 -5.07 -14.98 -14.35
CA TRP A 192 -4.58 -16.22 -13.78
C TRP A 192 -5.71 -17.15 -13.36
N GLY A 193 -6.72 -16.66 -12.67
CA GLY A 193 -7.87 -17.45 -12.25
C GLY A 193 -8.55 -18.16 -13.43
N LYS A 194 -8.68 -17.46 -14.58
CA LYS A 194 -9.18 -18.03 -15.83
C LYS A 194 -8.24 -19.11 -16.39
N SER A 195 -6.95 -18.82 -16.49
CA SER A 195 -5.97 -19.73 -17.08
C SER A 195 -5.74 -20.99 -16.26
N SER A 196 -5.90 -20.91 -14.94
CA SER A 196 -5.80 -22.02 -14.00
C SER A 196 -7.10 -22.85 -13.86
N GLY A 197 -8.21 -22.37 -14.46
CA GLY A 197 -9.52 -23.00 -14.34
C GLY A 197 -10.25 -22.75 -13.02
N ARG A 198 -9.73 -21.87 -12.16
CA ARG A 198 -10.39 -21.44 -10.91
C ARG A 198 -11.57 -20.51 -11.20
N LEU A 199 -11.44 -19.70 -12.24
CA LEU A 199 -12.49 -18.87 -12.79
C LEU A 199 -12.86 -19.38 -14.19
N GLY A 200 -14.15 -19.58 -14.48
CA GLY A 200 -14.60 -20.03 -15.81
C GLY A 200 -15.97 -20.68 -15.82
N ALA A 201 -16.31 -21.28 -16.95
CA ALA A 201 -17.61 -21.90 -17.14
C ALA A 201 -17.90 -23.01 -16.12
N GLY A 202 -19.06 -22.94 -15.48
CA GLY A 202 -19.50 -23.91 -14.47
C GLY A 202 -19.02 -23.61 -13.05
N LYS A 203 -18.18 -22.61 -12.84
CA LYS A 203 -17.81 -22.15 -11.51
C LYS A 203 -18.83 -21.16 -10.98
N LYS A 204 -19.23 -21.34 -9.73
CA LYS A 204 -20.00 -20.35 -8.97
C LYS A 204 -19.03 -19.49 -8.19
N VAL A 205 -18.92 -18.23 -8.59
CA VAL A 205 -17.94 -17.29 -8.06
C VAL A 205 -18.60 -16.33 -7.10
N GLY A 206 -18.00 -16.13 -5.93
CA GLY A 206 -18.32 -15.09 -4.98
C GLY A 206 -17.23 -14.02 -4.98
N VAL A 207 -17.61 -12.81 -4.61
CA VAL A 207 -16.70 -11.74 -4.21
C VAL A 207 -17.12 -11.28 -2.83
N VAL A 208 -16.18 -11.21 -1.93
CA VAL A 208 -16.37 -10.58 -0.61
C VAL A 208 -15.59 -9.28 -0.62
N VAL A 209 -16.24 -8.18 -0.31
CA VAL A 209 -15.67 -6.84 -0.43
C VAL A 209 -16.00 -6.05 0.83
N SER A 210 -15.11 -5.14 1.24
CA SER A 210 -15.42 -4.24 2.35
C SER A 210 -16.40 -3.14 1.95
N ASP A 211 -16.95 -2.44 2.91
CA ASP A 211 -17.79 -1.27 2.69
C ASP A 211 -16.99 0.02 2.47
N GLN A 212 -15.67 -0.04 2.52
CA GLN A 212 -14.80 1.10 2.25
C GLN A 212 -14.92 1.57 0.79
N GLU A 213 -14.86 2.89 0.59
CA GLU A 213 -15.03 3.49 -0.74
C GLU A 213 -13.99 2.98 -1.75
N SER A 214 -12.74 2.82 -1.32
CA SER A 214 -11.64 2.28 -2.13
C SER A 214 -11.95 0.88 -2.65
N ASP A 215 -12.40 -0.03 -1.77
CA ASP A 215 -12.69 -1.41 -2.14
C ASP A 215 -13.91 -1.52 -3.05
N GLN A 216 -14.92 -0.69 -2.80
CA GLN A 216 -16.09 -0.58 -3.66
C GLN A 216 -15.74 -0.02 -5.04
N ASP A 217 -14.79 0.92 -5.12
CA ASP A 217 -14.28 1.43 -6.41
C ASP A 217 -13.47 0.35 -7.13
N ALA A 218 -12.58 -0.35 -6.46
CA ALA A 218 -11.82 -1.47 -7.01
C ALA A 218 -12.73 -2.57 -7.57
N LEU A 219 -13.77 -2.95 -6.81
CA LEU A 219 -14.79 -3.89 -7.25
C LEU A 219 -15.48 -3.43 -8.53
N ASN A 220 -16.04 -2.21 -8.52
CA ASN A 220 -16.92 -1.73 -9.57
C ASN A 220 -16.16 -1.28 -10.82
N SER A 221 -14.99 -0.65 -10.63
CA SER A 221 -14.23 -0.07 -11.74
C SER A 221 -13.32 -1.09 -12.42
N TYR A 222 -12.85 -2.12 -11.70
CA TYR A 222 -11.85 -3.07 -12.24
C TYR A 222 -12.30 -4.52 -12.18
N LEU A 223 -12.61 -5.08 -10.99
CA LEU A 223 -12.87 -6.52 -10.88
C LEU A 223 -14.11 -6.98 -11.64
N LEU A 224 -15.25 -6.31 -11.45
CA LEU A 224 -16.51 -6.70 -12.13
C LEU A 224 -16.43 -6.59 -13.66
N PRO A 225 -15.86 -5.53 -14.25
CA PRO A 225 -15.61 -5.46 -15.69
C PRO A 225 -14.75 -6.61 -16.21
N ASP A 226 -13.68 -6.99 -15.51
CA ASP A 226 -12.79 -8.06 -15.91
C ASP A 226 -13.44 -9.45 -15.79
N LEU A 227 -14.19 -9.71 -14.71
CA LEU A 227 -14.99 -10.93 -14.57
C LEU A 227 -16.05 -11.04 -15.68
N LYS A 228 -16.69 -9.93 -16.04
CA LYS A 228 -17.67 -9.88 -17.14
C LYS A 228 -17.03 -10.20 -18.49
N LYS A 229 -15.81 -9.74 -18.78
CA LYS A 229 -15.06 -10.07 -20.01
C LYS A 229 -14.85 -11.58 -20.16
N ILE A 230 -14.80 -12.33 -19.07
CA ILE A 230 -14.67 -13.80 -19.06
C ILE A 230 -16.00 -14.54 -18.85
N GLY A 231 -17.12 -13.81 -18.82
CA GLY A 231 -18.48 -14.37 -18.73
C GLY A 231 -18.92 -14.75 -17.31
N ILE A 232 -18.32 -14.18 -16.30
CA ILE A 232 -18.66 -14.40 -14.88
C ILE A 232 -19.49 -13.25 -14.35
N THR A 233 -20.56 -13.59 -13.63
CA THR A 233 -21.33 -12.68 -12.77
C THR A 233 -21.26 -13.24 -11.35
N PRO A 234 -20.46 -12.64 -10.45
CA PRO A 234 -20.28 -13.16 -9.10
C PRO A 234 -21.49 -12.85 -8.20
N GLN A 235 -21.64 -13.63 -7.13
CA GLN A 235 -22.40 -13.21 -5.96
C GLN A 235 -21.51 -12.29 -5.14
N ILE A 236 -22.03 -11.13 -4.72
CA ILE A 236 -21.27 -10.14 -3.96
C ILE A 236 -21.82 -10.10 -2.54
N GLU A 237 -20.93 -10.19 -1.55
CA GLU A 237 -21.21 -9.96 -0.15
C GLU A 237 -20.33 -8.82 0.36
N THR A 238 -20.89 -7.95 1.19
CA THR A 238 -20.16 -6.81 1.78
C THR A 238 -19.97 -7.03 3.27
N ILE A 239 -18.80 -6.69 3.77
CA ILE A 239 -18.42 -6.75 5.19
C ILE A 239 -17.99 -5.36 5.63
N SER A 240 -18.45 -4.91 6.80
CA SER A 240 -17.95 -3.67 7.40
C SER A 240 -16.48 -3.81 7.77
N ALA A 241 -15.69 -2.80 7.47
CA ALA A 241 -14.25 -2.75 7.75
C ALA A 241 -13.83 -1.53 8.57
N ASP A 242 -14.78 -0.90 9.26
CA ASP A 242 -14.47 0.22 10.13
C ASP A 242 -13.61 -0.22 11.32
N LEU A 243 -12.45 0.41 11.47
CA LEU A 243 -11.60 0.23 12.65
C LEU A 243 -12.36 0.69 13.90
N GLY A 244 -12.50 -0.20 14.90
CA GLY A 244 -13.25 0.07 16.12
C GLY A 244 -14.69 -0.48 16.14
N GLU A 245 -15.19 -1.06 15.04
CA GLU A 245 -16.50 -1.72 14.96
C GLU A 245 -16.40 -3.24 14.75
N THR A 246 -15.46 -3.90 15.44
CA THR A 246 -15.18 -5.35 15.31
C THR A 246 -16.43 -6.25 15.40
N ALA A 247 -17.41 -5.89 16.23
CA ALA A 247 -18.63 -6.68 16.36
C ALA A 247 -19.52 -6.66 15.11
N SER A 248 -19.56 -5.56 14.37
CA SER A 248 -20.27 -5.49 13.08
C SER A 248 -19.52 -6.27 12.01
N THR A 249 -18.19 -6.13 11.96
CA THR A 249 -17.33 -6.87 11.04
C THR A 249 -17.49 -8.39 11.21
N ASP A 250 -17.43 -8.91 12.45
CA ASP A 250 -17.63 -10.32 12.75
C ASP A 250 -19.03 -10.83 12.35
N SER A 251 -20.05 -10.02 12.60
CA SER A 251 -21.43 -10.35 12.22
C SER A 251 -21.60 -10.42 10.71
N ASP A 252 -21.08 -9.45 9.99
CA ASP A 252 -21.19 -9.38 8.54
C ASP A 252 -20.37 -10.49 7.88
N ALA A 253 -19.17 -10.79 8.38
CA ALA A 253 -18.36 -11.92 7.93
C ALA A 253 -19.11 -13.25 8.10
N THR A 254 -19.76 -13.45 9.27
CA THR A 254 -20.56 -14.64 9.53
C THR A 254 -21.71 -14.78 8.53
N LEU A 255 -22.43 -13.71 8.27
CA LEU A 255 -23.56 -13.67 7.33
C LEU A 255 -23.10 -13.86 5.88
N ALA A 256 -21.99 -13.25 5.47
CA ALA A 256 -21.42 -13.40 4.14
C ALA A 256 -21.09 -14.87 3.86
N VAL A 257 -20.38 -15.53 4.79
CA VAL A 257 -20.03 -16.95 4.66
C VAL A 257 -21.30 -17.82 4.61
N GLU A 258 -22.32 -17.56 5.44
CA GLU A 258 -23.58 -18.29 5.43
C GLU A 258 -24.27 -18.21 4.05
N ARG A 259 -24.33 -17.02 3.47
CA ARG A 259 -24.98 -16.77 2.17
C ARG A 259 -24.21 -17.41 1.01
N LEU A 260 -22.88 -17.28 0.99
CA LEU A 260 -22.04 -17.89 -0.03
C LEU A 260 -22.16 -19.42 0.01
N LYS A 261 -22.12 -20.00 1.22
CA LYS A 261 -22.29 -21.43 1.43
C LYS A 261 -23.68 -21.92 0.99
N ALA A 262 -24.75 -21.21 1.36
CA ALA A 262 -26.12 -21.56 0.99
C ALA A 262 -26.34 -21.51 -0.53
N SER A 263 -25.67 -20.60 -1.23
CA SER A 263 -25.70 -20.47 -2.68
C SER A 263 -24.80 -21.48 -3.40
N GLY A 264 -23.98 -22.21 -2.64
CA GLY A 264 -23.04 -23.20 -3.17
C GLY A 264 -21.93 -22.55 -4.00
N ILE A 265 -21.43 -21.40 -3.55
CA ILE A 265 -20.26 -20.74 -4.13
C ILE A 265 -19.06 -21.64 -3.89
N ASP A 266 -18.25 -21.87 -4.91
CA ASP A 266 -17.10 -22.76 -4.87
C ASP A 266 -15.75 -22.04 -5.04
N SER A 267 -15.76 -20.79 -5.50
CA SER A 267 -14.56 -19.93 -5.62
C SER A 267 -14.89 -18.53 -5.12
N VAL A 268 -14.02 -17.95 -4.29
CA VAL A 268 -14.20 -16.60 -3.73
C VAL A 268 -12.97 -15.76 -4.00
N ILE A 269 -13.20 -14.53 -4.42
CA ILE A 269 -12.19 -13.47 -4.53
C ILE A 269 -12.46 -12.51 -3.37
N PRO A 270 -11.60 -12.41 -2.37
CA PRO A 270 -11.72 -11.38 -1.35
C PRO A 270 -11.16 -10.05 -1.86
N LEU A 271 -11.77 -8.94 -1.46
CA LEU A 271 -11.30 -7.56 -1.56
C LEU A 271 -11.48 -6.94 -0.18
N LEU A 272 -10.65 -7.36 0.74
CA LEU A 272 -10.82 -7.08 2.17
C LEU A 272 -9.51 -6.57 2.75
N PRO A 273 -9.53 -5.47 3.51
CA PRO A 273 -8.42 -5.13 4.36
C PRO A 273 -8.26 -6.16 5.48
N GLU A 274 -7.08 -6.18 6.11
CA GLU A 274 -6.71 -7.17 7.11
C GLU A 274 -7.78 -7.33 8.22
N ASN A 275 -8.27 -6.22 8.75
CA ASN A 275 -9.27 -6.19 9.83
C ASN A 275 -10.64 -6.79 9.44
N ALA A 276 -10.92 -7.00 8.15
CA ALA A 276 -12.11 -7.69 7.66
C ALA A 276 -11.79 -9.08 7.10
N PHE A 277 -10.58 -9.30 6.58
CA PHE A 277 -10.15 -10.59 6.06
C PHE A 277 -10.04 -11.66 7.16
N ASP A 278 -9.45 -11.32 8.31
CA ASP A 278 -9.34 -12.23 9.46
C ASP A 278 -10.71 -12.70 10.01
N PRO A 279 -11.68 -11.81 10.29
CA PRO A 279 -13.04 -12.22 10.62
C PRO A 279 -13.71 -13.11 9.57
N TYR A 280 -13.47 -12.83 8.27
CA TYR A 280 -14.00 -13.64 7.18
C TYR A 280 -13.44 -15.09 7.22
N ILE A 281 -12.14 -15.26 7.34
CA ILE A 281 -11.48 -16.58 7.45
C ILE A 281 -11.90 -17.31 8.73
N THR A 282 -12.09 -16.58 9.83
CA THR A 282 -12.64 -17.11 11.09
C THR A 282 -14.04 -17.68 10.87
N ALA A 283 -14.90 -16.93 10.19
CA ALA A 283 -16.27 -17.38 9.90
C ALA A 283 -16.30 -18.60 8.97
N GLU A 284 -15.42 -18.67 7.95
CA GLU A 284 -15.27 -19.86 7.10
C GLU A 284 -14.92 -21.11 7.93
N THR A 285 -13.97 -20.96 8.84
CA THR A 285 -13.53 -22.06 9.72
C THR A 285 -14.64 -22.50 10.66
N ALA A 286 -15.31 -21.56 11.31
CA ALA A 286 -16.43 -21.85 12.24
C ALA A 286 -17.59 -22.56 11.54
N GLN A 287 -17.91 -22.16 10.32
CA GLN A 287 -19.00 -22.74 9.53
C GLN A 287 -18.59 -23.96 8.72
N LYS A 288 -17.31 -24.35 8.73
CA LYS A 288 -16.75 -25.46 7.93
C LYS A 288 -17.08 -25.29 6.43
N TYR A 289 -16.90 -24.10 5.93
CA TYR A 289 -17.01 -23.74 4.55
C TYR A 289 -15.61 -23.37 4.03
N PHE A 290 -15.10 -24.09 3.06
CA PHE A 290 -13.74 -23.94 2.56
C PHE A 290 -13.77 -23.83 1.04
N PRO A 291 -14.14 -22.68 0.48
CA PRO A 291 -14.11 -22.46 -0.96
C PRO A 291 -12.66 -22.39 -1.46
N THR A 292 -12.48 -22.41 -2.77
CA THR A 292 -11.19 -22.02 -3.35
C THR A 292 -11.07 -20.50 -3.23
N LEU A 293 -10.16 -20.03 -2.41
CA LEU A 293 -9.81 -18.62 -2.34
C LEU A 293 -8.88 -18.26 -3.51
N ILE A 294 -9.13 -17.13 -4.12
CA ILE A 294 -8.30 -16.57 -5.19
C ILE A 294 -7.70 -15.29 -4.61
N LEU A 295 -6.54 -15.46 -3.97
CA LEU A 295 -5.88 -14.40 -3.22
C LEU A 295 -5.03 -13.51 -4.14
N SER A 296 -4.68 -12.34 -3.65
CA SER A 296 -3.76 -11.42 -4.31
C SER A 296 -3.04 -10.51 -3.30
N ASP A 297 -2.17 -9.63 -3.79
CA ASP A 297 -1.59 -8.55 -2.96
C ASP A 297 -2.62 -7.44 -2.68
N TYR A 298 -3.87 -7.59 -3.13
CA TYR A 298 -4.88 -6.63 -2.80
C TYR A 298 -5.04 -6.55 -1.28
N GLU A 299 -4.88 -5.36 -0.73
CA GLU A 299 -4.99 -5.10 0.71
C GLU A 299 -4.18 -6.08 1.60
N THR A 300 -3.00 -6.48 1.13
CA THR A 300 -2.09 -7.34 1.92
C THR A 300 -2.57 -8.77 2.23
N GLU A 301 -3.60 -9.26 1.56
CA GLU A 301 -4.18 -10.58 1.82
C GLU A 301 -3.14 -11.73 1.87
N LEU A 302 -2.10 -11.65 1.03
CA LEU A 302 -1.06 -12.68 1.01
C LEU A 302 -0.09 -12.55 2.19
N GLU A 303 0.18 -11.36 2.67
CA GLU A 303 1.06 -11.14 3.82
C GLU A 303 0.38 -11.55 5.12
N VAL A 304 -0.90 -11.22 5.26
CA VAL A 304 -1.74 -11.62 6.41
C VAL A 304 -1.76 -13.14 6.59
N GLY A 305 -1.78 -13.89 5.51
CA GLY A 305 -1.72 -15.35 5.55
C GLY A 305 -0.45 -15.93 6.18
N LEU A 306 0.63 -15.16 6.30
CA LEU A 306 1.90 -15.63 6.85
C LEU A 306 2.06 -15.41 8.35
N GLY A 307 1.64 -14.27 8.89
CA GLY A 307 2.10 -13.85 10.20
C GLY A 307 1.04 -13.48 11.20
N LEU A 308 -0.02 -12.84 10.78
CA LEU A 308 -0.96 -12.18 11.67
C LEU A 308 -2.15 -13.06 12.04
N ILE A 309 -2.51 -14.00 11.17
CA ILE A 309 -3.63 -14.92 11.42
C ILE A 309 -3.11 -16.14 12.17
N GLY A 310 -3.59 -16.36 13.38
CA GLY A 310 -3.17 -17.42 14.27
C GLY A 310 -3.40 -18.84 13.73
N LYS A 311 -2.98 -19.86 14.47
CA LYS A 311 -3.02 -21.31 14.09
C LYS A 311 -4.39 -21.87 13.72
N THR A 312 -5.47 -21.10 13.91
CA THR A 312 -6.84 -21.58 13.77
C THR A 312 -7.28 -21.73 12.31
N TYR A 313 -6.55 -21.14 11.37
CA TYR A 313 -6.97 -20.98 9.97
C TYR A 313 -6.29 -21.91 8.96
N ASP A 314 -5.55 -22.92 9.44
CA ASP A 314 -4.79 -23.84 8.59
C ASP A 314 -5.63 -24.53 7.50
N LYS A 315 -6.91 -24.78 7.78
CA LYS A 315 -7.80 -25.40 6.78
C LYS A 315 -8.31 -24.45 5.72
N ALA A 316 -8.59 -23.21 6.07
CA ALA A 316 -9.12 -22.23 5.13
C ALA A 316 -8.05 -21.76 4.15
N LEU A 317 -6.82 -21.59 4.64
CA LEU A 317 -5.72 -21.00 3.86
C LEU A 317 -4.76 -22.04 3.25
N ASN A 318 -4.66 -23.27 3.83
CA ASN A 318 -3.71 -24.27 3.35
C ASN A 318 -4.02 -24.72 1.91
N GLY A 319 -3.05 -24.55 1.02
CA GLY A 319 -3.16 -24.86 -0.41
C GLY A 319 -3.85 -23.79 -1.24
N GLN A 320 -4.27 -22.69 -0.64
CA GLN A 320 -4.79 -21.54 -1.42
C GLN A 320 -3.67 -20.89 -2.21
N GLU A 321 -4.03 -20.32 -3.33
CA GLU A 321 -3.07 -19.70 -4.24
C GLU A 321 -3.43 -18.22 -4.47
N GLY A 322 -2.39 -17.42 -4.69
CA GLY A 322 -2.56 -15.99 -4.91
C GLY A 322 -1.57 -15.39 -5.89
N VAL A 323 -1.94 -14.25 -6.42
CA VAL A 323 -1.16 -13.43 -7.35
C VAL A 323 -0.41 -12.37 -6.58
N THR A 324 0.90 -12.28 -6.73
CA THR A 324 1.72 -11.27 -6.08
C THR A 324 2.66 -10.56 -7.04
N ALA A 325 2.79 -9.26 -6.89
CA ALA A 325 3.81 -8.43 -7.52
C ALA A 325 4.97 -8.12 -6.55
N GLU A 326 4.94 -8.73 -5.36
CA GLU A 326 5.85 -8.47 -4.28
C GLU A 326 6.75 -9.67 -3.96
N THR A 327 7.82 -9.39 -3.23
CA THR A 327 8.67 -10.42 -2.64
C THR A 327 8.04 -10.82 -1.31
N LEU A 328 7.90 -12.12 -1.09
CA LEU A 328 7.28 -12.65 0.11
C LEU A 328 8.31 -13.36 0.97
N GLY A 329 8.22 -13.17 2.27
CA GLY A 329 9.02 -13.91 3.25
C GLY A 329 8.94 -15.41 3.05
N GLY A 330 10.04 -16.11 3.27
CA GLY A 330 10.11 -17.57 3.09
C GLY A 330 10.31 -18.03 1.65
N ILE A 331 10.01 -17.24 0.64
CA ILE A 331 10.32 -17.55 -0.76
C ILE A 331 11.59 -16.86 -1.21
N ASP A 332 11.71 -15.59 -0.85
CA ASP A 332 12.80 -14.72 -1.28
C ASP A 332 13.96 -14.71 -0.28
N ASP A 333 14.16 -15.86 0.31
CA ASP A 333 15.24 -16.22 1.22
C ASP A 333 16.63 -16.07 0.56
N PRO A 334 17.68 -15.76 1.37
CA PRO A 334 19.10 -15.67 0.97
C PRO A 334 19.73 -16.93 0.32
N ARG A 335 18.95 -17.85 -0.21
CA ARG A 335 19.46 -18.99 -0.94
C ARG A 335 20.01 -18.62 -2.32
N PRO A 336 20.94 -19.39 -2.89
CA PRO A 336 21.53 -19.07 -4.19
C PRO A 336 20.50 -18.97 -5.31
N GLU A 337 20.74 -18.12 -6.29
CA GLU A 337 19.93 -17.96 -7.50
C GLU A 337 19.52 -19.26 -8.22
N SER A 338 20.28 -20.35 -8.01
CA SER A 338 19.97 -21.68 -8.54
C SER A 338 18.60 -22.21 -8.13
N ASP A 339 18.01 -21.66 -7.06
CA ASP A 339 16.74 -22.11 -6.53
C ASP A 339 15.56 -21.17 -6.89
N GLY A 340 15.78 -20.18 -7.74
CA GLY A 340 14.74 -19.36 -8.38
C GLY A 340 14.14 -18.26 -7.49
N GLY A 341 14.82 -17.89 -6.40
CA GLY A 341 14.24 -17.04 -5.39
C GLY A 341 14.88 -15.67 -5.16
N TYR A 342 16.02 -15.33 -5.80
CA TYR A 342 16.71 -14.09 -5.42
C TYR A 342 16.60 -12.96 -6.38
N ASP A 343 15.91 -11.95 -5.91
CA ASP A 343 16.03 -10.61 -6.46
C ASP A 343 17.32 -9.94 -5.94
N PRO A 344 18.15 -9.31 -6.81
CA PRO A 344 19.35 -8.60 -6.38
C PRO A 344 19.07 -7.46 -5.40
N GLY A 345 17.90 -6.84 -5.47
CA GLY A 345 17.46 -5.79 -4.57
C GLY A 345 17.26 -6.30 -3.14
N VAL A 346 16.51 -7.38 -2.99
CA VAL A 346 16.28 -8.08 -1.71
C VAL A 346 17.60 -8.45 -1.06
N ARG A 347 18.47 -9.13 -1.81
CA ARG A 347 19.81 -9.53 -1.34
C ARG A 347 20.63 -8.33 -0.86
N SER A 348 20.59 -7.23 -1.59
CA SER A 348 21.33 -6.02 -1.23
C SER A 348 20.80 -5.39 0.07
N CYS A 349 19.49 -5.41 0.30
CA CYS A 349 18.87 -4.92 1.53
C CYS A 349 19.31 -5.76 2.72
N TRP A 350 19.14 -7.08 2.64
CA TRP A 350 19.51 -8.01 3.70
C TRP A 350 21.02 -8.05 3.97
N THR A 351 21.85 -7.99 2.93
CA THR A 351 23.32 -7.90 3.11
C THR A 351 23.70 -6.64 3.89
N THR A 352 23.02 -5.53 3.61
CA THR A 352 23.27 -4.27 4.34
C THR A 352 22.82 -4.39 5.79
N TRP A 353 21.64 -4.97 6.04
CA TRP A 353 21.10 -5.20 7.36
C TRP A 353 22.01 -6.09 8.23
N HIS A 354 22.34 -7.29 7.74
CA HIS A 354 23.20 -8.21 8.48
C HIS A 354 24.64 -7.71 8.70
N LYS A 355 25.13 -6.85 7.83
CA LYS A 355 26.41 -6.19 8.07
C LYS A 355 26.35 -5.21 9.24
N ALA A 356 25.24 -4.51 9.39
CA ALA A 356 25.03 -3.57 10.47
C ALA A 356 24.66 -4.27 11.80
N TYR A 357 23.90 -5.35 11.71
CA TYR A 357 23.36 -6.09 12.83
C TYR A 357 23.78 -7.58 12.79
N PRO A 358 25.08 -7.88 12.94
CA PRO A 358 25.58 -9.26 12.81
C PRO A 358 25.14 -10.22 13.90
N GLN A 359 24.58 -9.69 14.98
CA GLN A 359 24.00 -10.48 16.08
C GLN A 359 22.63 -11.08 15.71
N ILE A 360 21.95 -10.54 14.73
CA ILE A 360 20.69 -11.07 14.22
C ILE A 360 21.03 -12.32 13.40
N PRO A 361 20.49 -13.51 13.73
CA PRO A 361 20.84 -14.74 13.04
C PRO A 361 20.48 -14.67 11.57
N LYS A 362 21.44 -14.96 10.69
CA LYS A 362 21.15 -15.17 9.27
C LYS A 362 20.20 -16.36 9.11
N GLY A 363 19.10 -16.14 8.41
CA GLY A 363 18.09 -17.15 8.18
C GLY A 363 16.88 -17.04 9.11
N ASN A 364 16.80 -15.94 9.90
CA ASN A 364 15.55 -15.49 10.50
C ASN A 364 14.73 -14.64 9.51
N GLU A 365 15.30 -14.30 8.37
CA GLU A 365 14.65 -13.52 7.33
C GLU A 365 13.34 -14.15 6.83
N ASN A 366 13.15 -15.43 7.12
CA ASN A 366 11.96 -16.19 6.76
C ASN A 366 11.02 -16.45 7.92
N ASP A 367 11.53 -16.26 9.14
CA ASP A 367 10.80 -16.57 10.36
C ASP A 367 10.12 -15.31 10.91
N ASP A 368 10.48 -14.15 10.34
CA ASP A 368 10.19 -12.87 10.96
C ASP A 368 9.66 -11.90 9.91
N ILE A 369 8.36 -11.94 9.71
CA ILE A 369 7.64 -10.95 8.92
C ILE A 369 7.83 -9.54 9.52
N GLU A 370 8.09 -9.48 10.84
CA GLU A 370 8.37 -8.26 11.57
C GLU A 370 9.68 -7.60 11.11
N GLU A 371 10.67 -8.38 10.62
CA GLU A 371 11.90 -7.83 10.04
C GLU A 371 11.78 -7.58 8.53
N GLN A 372 10.97 -8.33 7.82
CA GLN A 372 10.88 -8.26 6.35
C GLN A 372 10.37 -6.88 5.88
N GLY A 373 9.23 -6.45 6.38
CA GLY A 373 8.65 -5.15 6.05
C GLY A 373 9.64 -4.00 6.30
N PRO A 374 10.17 -3.84 7.54
CA PRO A 374 11.16 -2.81 7.83
C PRO A 374 12.42 -2.89 6.97
N VAL A 375 13.00 -4.07 6.79
CA VAL A 375 14.26 -4.20 6.04
C VAL A 375 14.07 -3.98 4.55
N GLN A 376 13.10 -4.65 3.95
CA GLN A 376 12.91 -4.60 2.50
C GLN A 376 12.17 -3.34 2.08
N GLY A 377 11.11 -2.96 2.78
CA GLY A 377 10.30 -1.78 2.49
C GLY A 377 11.10 -0.48 2.62
N TRP A 378 11.68 -0.22 3.77
CA TRP A 378 12.48 0.99 3.97
C TRP A 378 13.74 1.04 3.09
N CYS A 379 14.37 -0.11 2.86
CA CYS A 379 15.48 -0.20 1.92
C CYS A 379 15.06 0.26 0.51
N GLN A 380 13.95 -0.27 0.01
CA GLN A 380 13.41 0.05 -1.31
C GLN A 380 13.07 1.53 -1.43
N GLU A 381 12.25 2.06 -0.54
CA GLU A 381 11.77 3.43 -0.64
C GLU A 381 12.89 4.46 -0.49
N ILE A 382 13.75 4.30 0.50
CA ILE A 382 14.85 5.23 0.73
C ILE A 382 15.82 5.24 -0.46
N ARG A 383 16.12 4.07 -1.03
CA ARG A 383 16.99 3.97 -2.22
C ARG A 383 16.31 4.53 -3.47
N LEU A 384 15.03 4.26 -3.67
CA LEU A 384 14.24 4.80 -4.77
C LEU A 384 14.18 6.33 -4.71
N PHE A 385 13.85 6.86 -3.54
CA PHE A 385 13.88 8.30 -3.27
C PHE A 385 15.25 8.91 -3.59
N ALA A 386 16.32 8.29 -3.08
CA ALA A 386 17.69 8.77 -3.28
C ALA A 386 18.09 8.75 -4.76
N GLN A 387 17.70 7.71 -5.50
CA GLN A 387 17.96 7.64 -6.94
C GLN A 387 17.24 8.76 -7.69
N ALA A 388 15.94 8.96 -7.43
CA ALA A 388 15.16 10.03 -8.06
C ALA A 388 15.73 11.42 -7.74
N ALA A 389 16.01 11.69 -6.47
CA ALA A 389 16.58 12.95 -6.03
C ALA A 389 18.00 13.21 -6.61
N THR A 390 18.78 12.15 -6.79
CA THR A 390 20.09 12.23 -7.47
C THR A 390 19.92 12.58 -8.94
N MET A 391 18.98 11.92 -9.64
CA MET A 391 18.67 12.20 -11.05
C MET A 391 18.08 13.59 -11.28
N ALA A 392 17.37 14.14 -10.30
CA ALA A 392 16.88 15.53 -10.32
C ALA A 392 18.01 16.57 -10.30
N GLY A 393 19.22 16.20 -9.86
CA GLY A 393 20.41 17.02 -9.91
C GLY A 393 20.53 18.06 -8.80
N LYS A 394 21.39 19.07 -9.02
CA LYS A 394 21.67 20.10 -8.01
C LYS A 394 20.47 21.04 -7.78
N ASP A 395 19.63 21.23 -8.78
CA ASP A 395 18.42 22.05 -8.70
C ASP A 395 17.23 21.26 -8.20
N LEU A 396 17.46 20.37 -7.22
CA LEU A 396 16.43 19.53 -6.61
C LEU A 396 15.28 20.37 -6.07
N ASN A 397 14.12 20.16 -6.63
CA ASN A 397 12.82 20.67 -6.18
C ASN A 397 11.74 19.65 -6.54
N ARG A 398 10.50 19.82 -6.04
CA ARG A 398 9.43 18.86 -6.23
C ARG A 398 9.15 18.55 -7.71
N ARG A 399 9.18 19.55 -8.59
CA ARG A 399 9.00 19.38 -10.02
C ARG A 399 10.12 18.52 -10.65
N THR A 400 11.38 18.85 -10.39
CA THR A 400 12.51 18.08 -10.94
C THR A 400 12.58 16.67 -10.35
N PHE A 401 12.09 16.47 -9.12
CA PHE A 401 11.95 15.14 -8.51
C PHE A 401 10.88 14.29 -9.24
N VAL A 402 9.69 14.84 -9.48
CA VAL A 402 8.61 14.18 -10.25
C VAL A 402 9.08 13.81 -11.66
N GLU A 403 9.76 14.74 -12.35
CA GLU A 403 10.37 14.46 -13.65
C GLU A 403 11.44 13.36 -13.59
N ALA A 404 12.17 13.27 -12.50
CA ALA A 404 13.17 12.21 -12.30
C ALA A 404 12.49 10.86 -12.01
N MET A 405 11.47 10.82 -11.14
CA MET A 405 10.68 9.62 -10.87
C MET A 405 10.13 8.99 -12.14
N SER A 406 9.51 9.80 -13.01
CA SER A 406 8.95 9.30 -14.28
C SER A 406 9.97 8.69 -15.25
N ARG A 407 11.26 8.91 -15.02
CA ARG A 407 12.37 8.36 -15.84
C ARG A 407 13.03 7.14 -15.23
N ILE A 408 12.67 6.74 -14.02
CA ILE A 408 13.21 5.53 -13.39
C ILE A 408 12.73 4.29 -14.15
N LYS A 409 13.68 3.46 -14.55
CA LYS A 409 13.44 2.19 -15.24
C LYS A 409 14.29 1.11 -14.60
N ASN A 410 13.70 -0.07 -14.45
CA ASN A 410 14.37 -1.28 -13.97
C ASN A 410 15.09 -1.07 -12.62
N PHE A 411 14.45 -0.30 -11.72
CA PHE A 411 14.97 -0.16 -10.36
C PHE A 411 14.83 -1.49 -9.64
N GLN A 412 15.92 -1.95 -9.03
CA GLN A 412 15.93 -3.19 -8.25
C GLN A 412 15.40 -2.90 -6.85
N GLY A 413 14.17 -3.29 -6.61
CA GLY A 413 13.49 -3.09 -5.34
C GLY A 413 13.94 -4.07 -4.27
N GLY A 414 13.54 -3.79 -3.04
CA GLY A 414 13.72 -4.70 -1.91
C GLY A 414 12.45 -5.46 -1.57
N PHE A 415 11.32 -4.82 -1.83
CA PHE A 415 9.99 -5.37 -1.58
C PHE A 415 9.29 -5.80 -2.89
N SER A 416 9.39 -5.00 -3.93
CA SER A 416 8.97 -5.39 -5.28
C SER A 416 10.21 -5.58 -6.16
N PRO A 417 10.29 -6.66 -6.96
CA PRO A 417 11.56 -7.04 -7.60
C PRO A 417 12.07 -5.98 -8.59
N VAL A 418 11.21 -5.52 -9.50
CA VAL A 418 11.61 -4.54 -10.52
C VAL A 418 10.56 -3.45 -10.64
N LEU A 419 10.97 -2.22 -10.36
CA LEU A 419 10.13 -1.04 -10.47
C LEU A 419 10.46 -0.22 -11.72
N THR A 420 9.43 0.18 -12.45
CA THR A 420 9.53 1.06 -13.61
C THR A 420 8.38 2.05 -13.60
N TYR A 421 8.72 3.33 -13.66
CA TYR A 421 7.76 4.43 -13.66
C TYR A 421 7.72 5.13 -15.01
N GLY A 422 6.72 6.00 -15.21
CA GLY A 422 6.53 6.78 -16.44
C GLY A 422 5.80 8.08 -16.19
N PRO A 423 5.61 8.92 -17.21
CA PRO A 423 4.81 10.14 -17.08
C PRO A 423 3.38 9.89 -16.59
N ASP A 424 2.79 8.76 -17.00
CA ASP A 424 1.43 8.33 -16.65
C ASP A 424 1.43 6.95 -15.96
N LYS A 425 2.58 6.51 -15.41
CA LYS A 425 2.73 5.26 -14.67
C LYS A 425 3.31 5.56 -13.30
N PHE A 426 2.47 5.55 -12.27
CA PHE A 426 2.79 5.91 -10.90
C PHE A 426 2.97 4.69 -9.99
N ALA A 427 2.45 3.52 -10.35
CA ALA A 427 2.71 2.24 -9.71
C ALA A 427 3.94 1.56 -10.34
N GLY A 428 4.89 1.15 -9.51
CA GLY A 428 6.23 0.71 -9.95
C GLY A 428 6.30 -0.68 -10.56
N PRO A 429 5.66 -1.72 -10.00
CA PRO A 429 5.83 -3.10 -10.44
C PRO A 429 5.53 -3.32 -11.91
N THR A 430 6.25 -4.28 -12.50
CA THR A 430 6.10 -4.65 -13.92
C THR A 430 5.79 -6.13 -14.10
N GLU A 431 5.91 -6.90 -13.04
CA GLU A 431 5.79 -8.35 -13.08
C GLU A 431 4.99 -8.86 -11.89
N TYR A 432 4.36 -10.01 -12.05
CA TYR A 432 3.69 -10.75 -11.00
C TYR A 432 4.08 -12.23 -11.05
N ARG A 433 3.91 -12.93 -9.97
CA ARG A 433 4.00 -14.39 -9.87
C ARG A 433 2.79 -14.97 -9.17
N VAL A 434 2.69 -16.29 -9.14
CA VAL A 434 1.67 -17.01 -8.38
C VAL A 434 2.34 -17.85 -7.32
N VAL A 435 1.81 -17.77 -6.12
CA VAL A 435 2.28 -18.49 -4.94
C VAL A 435 1.16 -19.33 -4.34
N SER A 436 1.51 -20.35 -3.57
CA SER A 436 0.56 -21.13 -2.78
C SER A 436 1.01 -21.19 -1.33
N LEU A 437 0.09 -20.95 -0.42
CA LEU A 437 0.33 -21.05 1.02
C LEU A 437 0.24 -22.51 1.46
N HIS A 438 1.22 -22.99 2.18
CA HIS A 438 1.25 -24.35 2.72
C HIS A 438 1.48 -24.35 4.23
N ASP A 439 0.69 -25.17 4.92
CA ASP A 439 0.99 -25.52 6.29
C ASP A 439 2.21 -26.47 6.31
N ASN A 440 3.19 -26.08 7.11
CA ASN A 440 4.43 -26.85 7.26
C ASN A 440 4.49 -27.66 8.57
N ASN A 441 3.36 -27.87 9.21
CA ASN A 441 3.25 -28.67 10.42
C ASN A 441 2.34 -29.92 10.18
N PRO A 442 2.91 -31.14 9.92
CA PRO A 442 4.32 -31.51 9.94
C PRO A 442 5.12 -30.98 8.74
N PRO A 443 6.47 -30.85 8.86
CA PRO A 443 7.30 -30.32 7.80
C PRO A 443 7.00 -30.94 6.44
N SER A 444 6.65 -30.10 5.46
CA SER A 444 6.34 -30.49 4.10
C SER A 444 7.59 -30.39 3.24
N SER A 445 7.79 -31.34 2.31
CA SER A 445 8.87 -31.23 1.30
C SER A 445 8.69 -30.05 0.35
N GLN A 446 7.53 -29.40 0.36
CA GLN A 446 7.24 -28.21 -0.43
C GLN A 446 7.80 -26.95 0.24
N CYS A 447 7.77 -26.88 1.56
CA CYS A 447 8.41 -25.82 2.31
C CYS A 447 9.91 -26.12 2.43
N LYS A 448 10.72 -25.52 1.62
CA LYS A 448 12.19 -25.70 1.62
C LYS A 448 12.89 -24.96 2.76
N ILE A 449 12.23 -24.76 3.87
CA ILE A 449 12.81 -24.14 5.06
C ILE A 449 13.75 -25.16 5.72
N PRO A 450 14.97 -24.77 6.14
CA PRO A 450 15.89 -25.67 6.82
C PRO A 450 15.25 -26.31 8.06
N ALA A 451 15.49 -27.62 8.25
CA ALA A 451 14.96 -28.34 9.38
C ALA A 451 15.30 -27.66 10.72
N GLY A 452 14.30 -27.40 11.54
CA GLY A 452 14.43 -26.71 12.83
C GLY A 452 14.25 -25.19 12.79
N LYS A 453 13.98 -24.63 11.61
CA LYS A 453 13.60 -23.22 11.43
C LYS A 453 12.26 -23.17 10.71
N LEU A 454 11.20 -23.28 11.46
CA LEU A 454 9.86 -23.00 10.94
C LEU A 454 9.57 -21.52 11.17
N PRO A 455 8.84 -20.85 10.25
CA PRO A 455 8.15 -19.63 10.64
C PRO A 455 7.44 -19.87 11.97
N PRO A 456 7.32 -18.92 12.86
CA PRO A 456 6.70 -19.10 14.18
C PRO A 456 5.35 -19.82 14.10
N GLN A 457 4.73 -19.84 12.92
CA GLN A 457 3.41 -20.41 12.66
C GLN A 457 3.40 -21.66 11.79
N GLY A 458 4.56 -22.15 11.36
CA GLY A 458 4.65 -23.40 10.58
C GLY A 458 4.11 -23.31 9.17
N ARG A 459 4.07 -22.13 8.56
CA ARG A 459 3.57 -21.88 7.20
C ARG A 459 4.66 -21.44 6.26
N CYS A 460 4.48 -21.67 4.96
CA CYS A 460 5.38 -21.18 3.94
C CYS A 460 4.65 -20.89 2.63
N TRP A 461 5.22 -19.99 1.85
CA TRP A 461 4.84 -19.78 0.46
C TRP A 461 5.66 -20.68 -0.47
N VAL A 462 5.01 -21.20 -1.51
CA VAL A 462 5.65 -21.98 -2.57
C VAL A 462 5.32 -21.34 -3.91
N VAL A 463 6.34 -21.12 -4.74
CA VAL A 463 6.13 -20.58 -6.08
C VAL A 463 5.44 -21.62 -6.96
N VAL A 464 4.24 -21.30 -7.40
CA VAL A 464 3.46 -22.11 -8.36
C VAL A 464 3.76 -21.67 -9.79
N GLN A 465 3.92 -20.37 -10.01
CA GLN A 465 4.27 -19.79 -11.29
C GLN A 465 5.31 -18.71 -11.11
N SER A 466 6.39 -18.78 -11.89
CA SER A 466 7.45 -17.75 -11.91
C SER A 466 6.94 -16.39 -12.42
N TRP A 467 7.74 -15.39 -12.23
CA TRP A 467 7.48 -14.02 -12.67
C TRP A 467 7.03 -13.93 -14.13
N LYS A 468 6.00 -13.15 -14.37
CA LYS A 468 5.42 -12.83 -15.66
C LYS A 468 5.08 -11.33 -15.70
N PRO A 469 5.08 -10.71 -16.88
CA PRO A 469 4.64 -9.33 -17.02
C PRO A 469 3.23 -9.11 -16.46
N LEU A 470 3.04 -8.05 -15.69
CA LEU A 470 1.72 -7.59 -15.29
C LEU A 470 0.92 -7.22 -16.54
N PRO A 471 -0.37 -7.60 -16.62
CA PRO A 471 -1.23 -7.14 -17.68
C PRO A 471 -1.35 -5.61 -17.63
N ALA A 472 -1.57 -5.00 -18.80
CA ALA A 472 -1.98 -3.60 -18.81
C ALA A 472 -3.34 -3.48 -18.10
N ALA A 473 -3.47 -2.46 -17.26
CA ALA A 473 -4.78 -2.07 -16.73
C ALA A 473 -5.72 -1.78 -17.91
N GLY A 474 -6.87 -2.43 -17.93
CA GLY A 474 -7.80 -2.45 -19.08
C GLY A 474 -8.65 -1.20 -19.22
#